data_aac3fc24fbddd383fdda0fb015d38a07
#
_entry.id   aac3fc24fbddd383fdda0fb015d38a07
#
_cell.length_a   1.000
_cell.length_b   1.000
_cell.length_c   1.000
_cell.angle_alpha   90.00
_cell.angle_beta   90.00
_cell.angle_gamma   90.00
#
_symmetry.space_group_name_H-M   'P 1'
#
loop_
_entity.id
_entity.type
_entity.pdbx_description
1 polymer ?
#
loop_
_entity_poly.entity_id
_entity_poly.type
_entity_poly.pdbx_seq_one_letter_code
_entity_poly.pdbx_strand_id
1 'polypeptide(L)'
;PTEIQLRDGRGSVARTLAVVDLEGEEVYRNEETMSFVIRDTMQLQAGSFAPEVASLNLAPGEYKLAVQVTDKNSGKWGVYAQELEVVAFADSLAMSDLELAFEIVTYPKDQQFKKGDVWVIPMPSRHYQRNQNPSVYYEVYNLTRNEFGQTHYRVDYAVQQDVRKGS
;
A
#
# COMPACT_ATOMS: atom_id res chain seq x y z
N PRO A 1 8.58 -12.68 -5.41
CA PRO A 1 8.28 -12.67 -3.97
C PRO A 1 9.27 -13.60 -3.27
N THR A 2 9.96 -13.09 -2.27
CA THR A 2 10.90 -13.87 -1.47
C THR A 2 10.08 -14.62 -0.42
N GLU A 3 10.12 -15.95 -0.42
CA GLU A 3 9.53 -16.74 0.66
C GLU A 3 10.32 -16.49 1.95
N ILE A 4 9.60 -16.13 3.02
CA ILE A 4 10.20 -15.86 4.32
C ILE A 4 10.33 -17.19 5.05
N GLN A 5 11.55 -17.53 5.51
CA GLN A 5 11.78 -18.72 6.30
C GLN A 5 11.37 -18.49 7.76
N LEU A 6 10.56 -19.39 8.29
CA LEU A 6 10.21 -19.39 9.71
C LEU A 6 11.17 -20.31 10.48
N ARG A 7 11.63 -19.85 11.66
CA ARG A 7 12.33 -20.66 12.66
C ARG A 7 11.48 -20.68 13.93
N ASP A 8 11.04 -21.84 14.35
CA ASP A 8 10.15 -22.03 15.51
C ASP A 8 8.90 -21.11 15.44
N GLY A 9 8.29 -20.99 14.25
CA GLY A 9 7.15 -20.12 14.01
C GLY A 9 7.48 -18.61 13.98
N ARG A 10 8.75 -18.23 14.01
CA ARG A 10 9.20 -16.83 14.00
C ARG A 10 9.83 -16.46 12.67
N GLY A 11 9.37 -15.35 12.09
CA GLY A 11 9.98 -14.70 10.94
C GLY A 11 10.65 -13.40 11.36
N SER A 12 11.73 -13.05 10.66
CA SER A 12 12.41 -11.76 10.81
C SER A 12 12.86 -11.25 9.45
N VAL A 13 12.47 -10.03 9.12
CA VAL A 13 12.70 -9.40 7.82
C VAL A 13 13.32 -8.04 8.03
N ALA A 14 14.44 -7.77 7.37
CA ALA A 14 14.96 -6.42 7.22
C ALA A 14 14.43 -5.83 5.91
N ARG A 15 13.87 -4.62 5.99
CA ARG A 15 13.41 -3.83 4.87
C ARG A 15 14.26 -2.57 4.77
N THR A 16 14.78 -2.30 3.57
CA THR A 16 15.32 -0.99 3.18
C THR A 16 14.39 -0.39 2.15
N LEU A 17 13.93 0.82 2.39
CA LEU A 17 13.17 1.63 1.46
C LEU A 17 13.99 2.86 1.12
N ALA A 18 14.24 3.09 -0.16
CA ALA A 18 15.01 4.24 -0.66
C ALA A 18 14.24 4.93 -1.80
N VAL A 19 14.33 6.24 -1.84
CA VAL A 19 13.78 7.07 -2.91
C VAL A 19 14.90 7.94 -3.44
N VAL A 20 15.07 7.93 -4.76
CA VAL A 20 15.99 8.81 -5.47
C VAL A 20 15.24 9.71 -6.44
N ASP A 21 15.72 10.93 -6.63
CA ASP A 21 15.20 11.84 -7.64
C ASP A 21 15.72 11.50 -9.05
N LEU A 22 15.40 12.35 -10.03
CA LEU A 22 15.85 12.16 -11.42
C LEU A 22 17.35 12.36 -11.61
N GLU A 23 17.99 13.13 -10.75
CA GLU A 23 19.43 13.38 -10.72
C GLU A 23 20.20 12.21 -10.10
N GLY A 24 19.48 11.25 -9.45
CA GLY A 24 20.05 10.10 -8.78
C GLY A 24 20.45 10.37 -7.34
N GLU A 25 20.08 11.52 -6.78
CA GLU A 25 20.29 11.84 -5.37
C GLU A 25 19.26 11.13 -4.48
N GLU A 26 19.73 10.54 -3.39
CA GLU A 26 18.86 9.87 -2.42
C GLU A 26 18.14 10.93 -1.56
N VAL A 27 16.83 11.06 -1.74
CA VAL A 27 15.99 12.02 -1.02
C VAL A 27 15.30 11.41 0.20
N TYR A 28 15.26 10.09 0.28
CA TYR A 28 14.68 9.38 1.41
C TYR A 28 15.31 7.99 1.56
N ARG A 29 15.57 7.61 2.82
CA ARG A 29 15.97 6.24 3.18
C ARG A 29 15.38 5.86 4.55
N ASN A 30 14.87 4.66 4.63
CA ASN A 30 14.43 4.04 5.87
C ASN A 30 14.87 2.57 5.90
N GLU A 31 15.44 2.17 7.02
CA GLU A 31 15.83 0.77 7.27
C GLU A 31 15.15 0.30 8.54
N GLU A 32 14.43 -0.80 8.44
CA GLU A 32 13.66 -1.35 9.54
C GLU A 32 13.79 -2.87 9.59
N THR A 33 13.81 -3.42 10.79
CA THR A 33 13.75 -4.87 11.00
C THR A 33 12.45 -5.21 11.72
N MET A 34 11.64 -6.01 11.06
CA MET A 34 10.38 -6.50 11.56
C MET A 34 10.50 -7.94 11.99
N SER A 35 9.87 -8.28 13.11
CA SER A 35 9.78 -9.65 13.58
C SER A 35 8.33 -10.00 13.87
N PHE A 36 7.91 -11.16 13.44
CA PHE A 36 6.54 -11.63 13.62
C PHE A 36 6.54 -13.10 14.06
N VAL A 37 5.45 -13.47 14.69
CA VAL A 37 5.23 -14.84 15.17
C VAL A 37 3.97 -15.39 14.52
N ILE A 38 4.11 -16.51 13.85
CA ILE A 38 2.99 -17.29 13.32
C ILE A 38 2.75 -18.47 14.23
N ARG A 39 1.67 -18.41 14.99
CA ARG A 39 1.34 -19.44 16.00
C ARG A 39 0.81 -20.73 15.38
N ASP A 40 0.18 -20.62 14.24
CA ASP A 40 -0.40 -21.77 13.52
C ASP A 40 0.04 -21.73 12.06
N THR A 41 1.09 -22.48 11.76
CA THR A 41 1.63 -22.58 10.38
C THR A 41 0.70 -23.35 9.44
N MET A 42 -0.28 -24.11 9.98
CA MET A 42 -1.27 -24.80 9.14
C MET A 42 -2.27 -23.82 8.49
N GLN A 43 -2.38 -22.59 9.02
CA GLN A 43 -3.21 -21.53 8.44
C GLN A 43 -2.48 -20.73 7.36
N LEU A 44 -1.18 -20.94 7.15
CA LEU A 44 -0.44 -20.33 6.07
C LEU A 44 -0.83 -20.98 4.74
N GLN A 45 -1.74 -20.35 4.03
CA GLN A 45 -2.04 -20.73 2.66
C GLN A 45 -0.99 -20.16 1.71
N ALA A 46 -0.77 -20.82 0.56
CA ALA A 46 0.03 -20.26 -0.51
C ALA A 46 -0.54 -18.89 -0.91
N GLY A 47 0.30 -17.85 -0.86
CA GLY A 47 -0.12 -16.49 -1.12
C GLY A 47 -0.55 -15.67 0.11
N SER A 48 -0.42 -16.21 1.32
CA SER A 48 -0.55 -15.40 2.55
C SER A 48 0.48 -14.26 2.54
N PHE A 49 0.07 -13.08 2.94
CA PHE A 49 0.91 -11.88 2.98
C PHE A 49 0.70 -11.12 4.29
N ALA A 50 1.73 -10.41 4.71
CA ALA A 50 1.65 -9.41 5.78
C ALA A 50 1.68 -8.03 5.11
N PRO A 51 0.56 -7.29 5.09
CA PRO A 51 0.53 -5.96 4.51
C PRO A 51 1.32 -4.99 5.37
N GLU A 52 2.02 -4.06 4.73
CA GLU A 52 2.67 -2.92 5.36
C GLU A 52 2.37 -1.64 4.62
N VAL A 53 2.37 -0.54 5.36
CA VAL A 53 2.23 0.81 4.83
C VAL A 53 3.43 1.63 5.27
N ALA A 54 4.07 2.31 4.33
CA ALA A 54 5.10 3.30 4.59
C ALA A 54 4.60 4.67 4.14
N SER A 55 4.71 5.66 5.01
CA SER A 55 4.39 7.05 4.67
C SER A 55 5.66 7.78 4.26
N LEU A 56 5.62 8.42 3.09
CA LEU A 56 6.70 9.21 2.54
C LEU A 56 6.27 10.67 2.48
N ASN A 57 7.12 11.58 2.91
CA ASN A 57 6.89 13.01 2.76
C ASN A 57 7.85 13.54 1.69
N LEU A 58 7.35 13.63 0.47
CA LEU A 58 8.12 14.03 -0.71
C LEU A 58 7.49 15.29 -1.31
N ALA A 59 8.31 16.17 -1.86
CA ALA A 59 7.83 17.27 -2.69
C ALA A 59 7.20 16.73 -3.99
N PRO A 60 6.31 17.48 -4.65
CA PRO A 60 5.85 17.10 -5.98
C PRO A 60 7.01 16.94 -6.95
N GLY A 61 7.00 15.86 -7.73
CA GLY A 61 8.09 15.51 -8.64
C GLY A 61 8.08 14.06 -9.06
N GLU A 62 9.05 13.68 -9.88
CA GLU A 62 9.28 12.31 -10.33
C GLU A 62 10.45 11.69 -9.57
N TYR A 63 10.29 10.44 -9.16
CA TYR A 63 11.24 9.72 -8.33
C TYR A 63 11.35 8.26 -8.76
N LYS A 64 12.36 7.58 -8.26
CA LYS A 64 12.43 6.11 -8.26
C LYS A 64 12.37 5.60 -6.82
N LEU A 65 11.40 4.77 -6.55
CA LEU A 65 11.25 4.05 -5.29
C LEU A 65 11.89 2.68 -5.43
N ALA A 66 12.74 2.30 -4.48
CA ALA A 66 13.30 0.96 -4.36
C ALA A 66 13.02 0.39 -2.97
N VAL A 67 12.58 -0.86 -2.92
CA VAL A 67 12.38 -1.61 -1.69
C VAL A 67 13.20 -2.88 -1.75
N GLN A 68 14.12 -3.03 -0.81
CA GLN A 68 14.87 -4.27 -0.59
C GLN A 68 14.30 -4.97 0.64
N VAL A 69 14.06 -6.25 0.52
CA VAL A 69 13.63 -7.11 1.63
C VAL A 69 14.62 -8.23 1.79
N THR A 70 15.10 -8.44 3.02
CA THR A 70 16.04 -9.50 3.36
C THR A 70 15.46 -10.36 4.48
N ASP A 71 15.25 -11.64 4.21
CA ASP A 71 14.91 -12.62 5.24
C ASP A 71 16.14 -12.90 6.12
N LYS A 72 16.04 -12.52 7.38
CA LYS A 72 17.15 -12.66 8.36
C LYS A 72 17.42 -14.12 8.74
N ASN A 73 16.46 -15.01 8.55
CA ASN A 73 16.58 -16.41 8.89
C ASN A 73 17.32 -17.19 7.79
N SER A 74 17.09 -16.89 6.53
CA SER A 74 17.69 -17.57 5.38
C SER A 74 18.82 -16.77 4.71
N GLY A 75 18.87 -15.46 4.93
CA GLY A 75 19.75 -14.54 4.22
C GLY A 75 19.33 -14.24 2.78
N LYS A 76 18.21 -14.81 2.32
CA LYS A 76 17.66 -14.51 0.99
C LYS A 76 17.15 -13.08 0.94
N TRP A 77 17.32 -12.43 -0.18
CA TRP A 77 16.84 -11.07 -0.40
C TRP A 77 16.21 -10.89 -1.77
N GLY A 78 15.42 -9.86 -1.90
CA GLY A 78 14.82 -9.41 -3.15
C GLY A 78 14.72 -7.91 -3.17
N VAL A 79 14.75 -7.32 -4.38
CA VAL A 79 14.54 -5.90 -4.62
C VAL A 79 13.37 -5.71 -5.57
N TYR A 80 12.55 -4.73 -5.26
CA TYR A 80 11.54 -4.20 -6.15
C TYR A 80 11.81 -2.72 -6.36
N ALA A 81 11.73 -2.24 -7.58
CA ALA A 81 11.86 -0.84 -7.91
C ALA A 81 10.78 -0.41 -8.89
N GLN A 82 10.30 0.83 -8.74
CA GLN A 82 9.31 1.45 -9.62
C GLN A 82 9.52 2.95 -9.71
N GLU A 83 9.02 3.54 -10.77
CA GLU A 83 8.86 4.98 -10.89
C GLU A 83 7.70 5.45 -10.00
N LEU A 84 7.86 6.60 -9.39
CA LEU A 84 6.90 7.23 -8.50
C LEU A 84 6.74 8.69 -8.89
N GLU A 85 5.55 9.08 -9.27
CA GLU A 85 5.19 10.48 -9.49
C GLU A 85 4.43 10.99 -8.26
N VAL A 86 4.88 12.08 -7.68
CA VAL A 86 4.20 12.80 -6.61
C VAL A 86 3.56 14.04 -7.21
N VAL A 87 2.24 14.02 -7.29
CA VAL A 87 1.46 15.08 -7.93
C VAL A 87 1.24 16.24 -6.95
N ALA A 88 1.40 17.48 -7.44
CA ALA A 88 0.95 18.65 -6.71
C ALA A 88 -0.57 18.77 -6.79
N PHE A 89 -1.24 18.73 -5.63
CA PHE A 89 -2.66 19.07 -5.59
C PHE A 89 -2.81 20.60 -5.59
N ALA A 90 -3.39 21.13 -6.65
CA ALA A 90 -3.79 22.54 -6.71
C ALA A 90 -5.01 22.77 -5.77
N ASP A 91 -5.41 24.04 -5.60
CA ASP A 91 -6.60 24.42 -4.80
C ASP A 91 -7.95 24.01 -5.45
N SER A 92 -7.91 23.25 -6.51
CA SER A 92 -9.09 22.69 -7.21
C SER A 92 -9.46 21.33 -6.66
N LEU A 93 -10.72 20.92 -6.90
CA LEU A 93 -11.19 19.58 -6.58
C LEU A 93 -10.24 18.52 -7.14
N ALA A 94 -9.75 17.66 -6.28
CA ALA A 94 -8.84 16.58 -6.63
C ALA A 94 -9.19 15.28 -5.91
N MET A 95 -8.68 14.18 -6.39
CA MET A 95 -8.87 12.85 -5.81
C MET A 95 -7.52 12.13 -5.74
N SER A 96 -7.32 11.35 -4.67
CA SER A 96 -6.17 10.45 -4.56
C SER A 96 -6.26 9.31 -5.58
N ASP A 97 -5.17 8.56 -5.73
CA ASP A 97 -5.21 7.25 -6.37
C ASP A 97 -6.18 6.30 -5.65
N LEU A 98 -6.64 5.29 -6.39
CA LEU A 98 -7.51 4.25 -5.85
C LEU A 98 -6.67 3.18 -5.14
N GLU A 99 -6.89 3.03 -3.84
CA GLU A 99 -6.27 1.97 -3.06
C GLU A 99 -7.19 0.76 -2.98
N LEU A 100 -6.74 -0.37 -3.52
CA LEU A 100 -7.44 -1.64 -3.37
C LEU A 100 -7.16 -2.18 -1.96
N ALA A 101 -8.22 -2.44 -1.20
CA ALA A 101 -8.14 -2.90 0.16
C ALA A 101 -8.65 -4.34 0.33
N PHE A 102 -7.94 -5.11 1.14
CA PHE A 102 -8.41 -6.40 1.63
C PHE A 102 -9.62 -6.23 2.55
N GLU A 103 -9.58 -5.21 3.40
CA GLU A 103 -10.63 -4.90 4.38
C GLU A 103 -10.63 -3.40 4.69
N ILE A 104 -11.82 -2.82 4.87
CA ILE A 104 -12.00 -1.46 5.40
C ILE A 104 -12.96 -1.57 6.58
N VAL A 105 -12.52 -1.12 7.77
CA VAL A 105 -13.28 -1.24 9.00
C VAL A 105 -13.29 0.06 9.81
N THR A 106 -14.30 0.22 10.68
CA THR A 106 -14.45 1.37 11.57
C THR A 106 -13.96 1.10 12.99
N TYR A 107 -13.59 -0.15 13.30
CA TYR A 107 -13.02 -0.50 14.60
C TYR A 107 -11.49 -0.57 14.55
N PRO A 108 -10.81 -0.30 15.67
CA PRO A 108 -9.36 -0.19 15.69
C PRO A 108 -8.63 -1.44 15.20
N LYS A 109 -7.66 -1.21 14.32
CA LYS A 109 -6.63 -2.14 13.88
C LYS A 109 -5.25 -1.54 14.17
N ASP A 110 -4.20 -2.07 13.56
CA ASP A 110 -2.86 -1.49 13.62
C ASP A 110 -2.88 -0.04 13.11
N GLN A 111 -2.20 0.87 13.82
CA GLN A 111 -2.19 2.30 13.52
C GLN A 111 -1.63 2.64 12.14
N GLN A 112 -0.74 1.83 11.60
CA GLN A 112 -0.21 2.03 10.25
C GLN A 112 -1.30 2.00 9.16
N PHE A 113 -2.45 1.35 9.42
CA PHE A 113 -3.58 1.25 8.50
C PHE A 113 -4.65 2.32 8.72
N LYS A 114 -4.46 3.21 9.69
CA LYS A 114 -5.47 4.23 10.00
C LYS A 114 -5.48 5.34 8.96
N LYS A 115 -6.67 5.62 8.41
CA LYS A 115 -6.96 6.73 7.50
C LYS A 115 -8.24 7.44 7.95
N GLY A 116 -8.09 8.63 8.53
CA GLY A 116 -9.23 9.34 9.13
C GLY A 116 -9.92 8.49 10.20
N ASP A 117 -11.20 8.18 9.99
CA ASP A 117 -12.04 7.41 10.92
C ASP A 117 -12.13 5.91 10.59
N VAL A 118 -11.37 5.45 9.61
CA VAL A 118 -11.36 4.05 9.18
C VAL A 118 -9.96 3.46 9.21
N TRP A 119 -9.89 2.13 9.20
CA TRP A 119 -8.66 1.37 9.00
C TRP A 119 -8.75 0.66 7.66
N VAL A 120 -7.80 0.98 6.78
CA VAL A 120 -7.72 0.45 5.42
C VAL A 120 -6.56 -0.54 5.36
N ILE A 121 -6.87 -1.83 5.32
CA ILE A 121 -5.88 -2.88 5.18
C ILE A 121 -5.66 -3.12 3.69
N PRO A 122 -4.50 -2.78 3.13
CA PRO A 122 -4.28 -2.84 1.69
C PRO A 122 -4.27 -4.26 1.15
N MET A 123 -4.56 -4.40 -0.17
CA MET A 123 -4.41 -5.63 -0.94
C MET A 123 -3.22 -5.49 -1.92
N PRO A 124 -1.98 -5.70 -1.47
CA PRO A 124 -0.79 -5.45 -2.30
C PRO A 124 -0.72 -6.32 -3.55
N SER A 125 -1.29 -7.53 -3.50
CA SER A 125 -1.32 -8.44 -4.64
C SER A 125 -2.26 -7.97 -5.76
N ARG A 126 -3.21 -7.09 -5.45
CA ARG A 126 -4.33 -6.69 -6.33
C ARG A 126 -5.14 -7.86 -6.88
N HIS A 127 -5.06 -9.02 -6.23
CA HIS A 127 -5.77 -10.23 -6.61
C HIS A 127 -6.80 -10.58 -5.56
N TYR A 128 -8.05 -10.69 -5.99
CA TYR A 128 -9.16 -11.10 -5.15
C TYR A 128 -9.65 -12.49 -5.58
N GLN A 129 -10.05 -13.28 -4.61
CA GLN A 129 -10.71 -14.55 -4.90
C GLN A 129 -12.10 -14.29 -5.49
N ARG A 130 -12.63 -15.27 -6.26
CA ARG A 130 -13.90 -15.11 -6.97
C ARG A 130 -15.09 -14.79 -6.06
N ASN A 131 -15.04 -15.20 -4.81
CA ASN A 131 -16.05 -14.97 -3.78
C ASN A 131 -15.72 -13.82 -2.81
N GLN A 132 -14.65 -13.10 -3.07
CA GLN A 132 -14.21 -11.96 -2.26
C GLN A 132 -14.70 -10.65 -2.90
N ASN A 133 -15.33 -9.81 -2.11
CA ASN A 133 -15.72 -8.47 -2.55
C ASN A 133 -14.51 -7.53 -2.47
N PRO A 134 -14.09 -6.90 -3.57
CA PRO A 134 -13.04 -5.89 -3.52
C PRO A 134 -13.56 -4.64 -2.79
N SER A 135 -12.72 -4.09 -1.92
CA SER A 135 -12.93 -2.80 -1.30
C SER A 135 -11.96 -1.78 -1.91
N VAL A 136 -12.44 -0.56 -2.09
CA VAL A 136 -11.65 0.53 -2.69
C VAL A 136 -11.70 1.73 -1.75
N TYR A 137 -10.53 2.27 -1.42
CA TYR A 137 -10.38 3.50 -0.67
C TYR A 137 -9.83 4.60 -1.58
N TYR A 138 -10.30 5.81 -1.40
CA TYR A 138 -9.77 7.02 -2.03
C TYR A 138 -10.13 8.24 -1.17
N GLU A 139 -9.40 9.31 -1.35
CA GLU A 139 -9.63 10.59 -0.69
C GLU A 139 -10.01 11.65 -1.72
N VAL A 140 -10.90 12.54 -1.32
CA VAL A 140 -11.32 13.69 -2.15
C VAL A 140 -10.89 14.96 -1.45
N TYR A 141 -10.12 15.78 -2.15
CA TYR A 141 -9.53 17.00 -1.62
C TYR A 141 -10.22 18.25 -2.18
N ASN A 142 -10.15 19.33 -1.41
CA ASN A 142 -10.60 20.67 -1.81
C ASN A 142 -12.09 20.75 -2.16
N LEU A 143 -12.92 19.97 -1.44
CA LEU A 143 -14.37 20.08 -1.55
C LEU A 143 -14.86 21.46 -1.11
N THR A 144 -15.59 22.14 -1.99
CA THR A 144 -16.21 23.43 -1.66
C THR A 144 -17.31 23.24 -0.63
N ARG A 145 -17.34 24.12 0.36
CA ARG A 145 -18.41 24.17 1.37
C ARG A 145 -19.34 25.34 1.06
N ASN A 146 -20.63 25.13 1.26
CA ASN A 146 -21.62 26.21 1.21
C ASN A 146 -21.55 27.07 2.50
N GLU A 147 -22.38 28.11 2.59
CA GLU A 147 -22.49 29.00 3.75
C GLU A 147 -22.86 28.31 5.08
N PHE A 148 -23.43 27.10 5.01
CA PHE A 148 -23.78 26.26 6.15
C PHE A 148 -22.66 25.24 6.50
N GLY A 149 -21.49 25.31 5.84
CA GLY A 149 -20.40 24.37 6.04
C GLY A 149 -20.60 22.99 5.44
N GLN A 150 -21.61 22.79 4.62
CA GLN A 150 -21.95 21.51 3.99
C GLN A 150 -21.28 21.40 2.63
N THR A 151 -20.91 20.16 2.26
CA THR A 151 -20.41 19.81 0.93
C THR A 151 -21.46 18.99 0.20
N HIS A 152 -21.61 19.25 -1.11
CA HIS A 152 -22.42 18.44 -2.01
C HIS A 152 -21.56 17.97 -3.17
N TYR A 153 -21.40 16.67 -3.30
CA TYR A 153 -20.64 16.08 -4.40
C TYR A 153 -21.31 14.80 -4.88
N ARG A 154 -21.03 14.42 -6.10
CA ARG A 154 -21.47 13.16 -6.70
C ARG A 154 -20.26 12.31 -7.02
N VAL A 155 -20.35 11.02 -6.73
CA VAL A 155 -19.37 10.02 -7.11
C VAL A 155 -20.00 9.13 -8.18
N ASP A 156 -19.35 9.03 -9.32
CA ASP A 156 -19.69 8.07 -10.37
C ASP A 156 -18.53 7.06 -10.46
N TYR A 157 -18.82 5.78 -10.42
CA TYR A 157 -17.83 4.72 -10.57
C TYR A 157 -18.29 3.70 -11.60
N ALA A 158 -17.34 3.13 -12.31
CA ALA A 158 -17.57 2.08 -13.27
C ALA A 158 -16.51 0.99 -13.12
N VAL A 159 -16.92 -0.26 -13.28
CA VAL A 159 -16.03 -1.41 -13.36
C VAL A 159 -16.09 -1.95 -14.79
N GLN A 160 -14.93 -2.02 -15.44
CA GLN A 160 -14.82 -2.54 -16.80
C GLN A 160 -14.00 -3.83 -16.79
N GLN A 161 -14.46 -4.80 -17.54
CA GLN A 161 -13.67 -5.99 -17.79
C GLN A 161 -12.71 -5.73 -18.95
N ASP A 162 -11.41 -5.90 -18.71
CA ASP A 162 -10.43 -5.87 -19.78
C ASP A 162 -10.47 -7.20 -20.55
N VAL A 163 -11.16 -7.20 -21.67
CA VAL A 163 -11.20 -8.35 -22.58
C VAL A 163 -9.91 -8.34 -23.40
N ARG A 164 -8.85 -8.94 -22.86
CA ARG A 164 -7.68 -9.24 -23.68
C ARG A 164 -8.12 -10.16 -24.81
N LYS A 165 -8.12 -9.63 -26.04
CA LYS A 165 -8.25 -10.47 -27.24
C LYS A 165 -7.06 -11.42 -27.21
N GLY A 166 -7.33 -12.71 -26.97
CA GLY A 166 -6.33 -13.75 -27.08
C GLY A 166 -5.74 -13.70 -28.49
N SER A 167 -4.44 -13.58 -28.56
CA SER A 167 -3.64 -13.81 -29.77
C SER A 167 -3.34 -15.30 -29.89
#